data_56d0d693b686a367daade4a60d21af34
#
_entry.id   56d0d693b686a367daade4a60d21af34
#
_cell.length_a   1.000
_cell.length_b   1.000
_cell.length_c   1.000
_cell.angle_alpha   90.00
_cell.angle_beta   90.00
_cell.angle_gamma   90.00
#
_symmetry.space_group_name_H-M   'P 1'
#
loop_
_entity.id
_entity.type
_entity.pdbx_description
1 polymer ?
#
loop_
_entity_poly.entity_id
_entity_poly.type
_entity_poly.pdbx_seq_one_letter_code
_entity_poly.pdbx_strand_id
1 'polypeptide(L)'
;MFCGHEFMEWAMEQPRLHYIFGYKAYKSLQRLVEQWKQDVIERYKETLEGIKEYHSFEYASSSWKCRPWTVVKIEHTEQGCQTRFIVTDMKGKTARQLYEKDYCKRADCELCIREMKDGLRADRMSCGKFSANQFRLFLHAAAYVILLDAKQKFFRKTEMASVTILTFRLMLILMPVKITEMKTKIKLEYQRDNPMRYKFRRAMAFM
;
A
#
# COMPACT_ATOMS: atom_id res chain seq x y z
N MET A 1 -8.14 13.92 -10.21
CA MET A 1 -6.69 13.64 -10.41
C MET A 1 -5.94 14.67 -9.58
N PHE A 2 -5.12 14.23 -8.61
CA PHE A 2 -4.49 15.12 -7.62
C PHE A 2 -3.20 15.81 -8.12
N CYS A 3 -2.75 15.55 -9.32
CA CYS A 3 -1.54 16.16 -9.90
C CYS A 3 -1.93 17.40 -10.72
N GLY A 4 -2.27 18.49 -10.05
CA GLY A 4 -2.48 19.80 -10.66
C GLY A 4 -1.18 20.62 -10.63
N HIS A 5 -0.89 21.37 -11.71
CA HIS A 5 0.30 22.23 -11.76
C HIS A 5 0.27 23.32 -10.68
N GLU A 6 -0.90 23.85 -10.36
CA GLU A 6 -1.10 24.84 -9.29
C GLU A 6 -0.63 24.31 -7.92
N PHE A 7 -0.91 23.04 -7.63
CA PHE A 7 -0.45 22.42 -6.39
C PHE A 7 1.07 22.20 -6.39
N MET A 8 1.65 21.81 -7.52
CA MET A 8 3.11 21.66 -7.62
C MET A 8 3.82 23.00 -7.44
N GLU A 9 3.32 24.05 -8.06
CA GLU A 9 3.84 25.41 -7.90
C GLU A 9 3.76 25.86 -6.44
N TRP A 10 2.60 25.72 -5.81
CA TRP A 10 2.41 26.02 -4.38
C TRP A 10 3.33 25.19 -3.49
N ALA A 11 3.47 23.89 -3.75
CA ALA A 11 4.33 23.02 -2.94
C ALA A 11 5.81 23.40 -3.03
N MET A 12 6.28 23.89 -4.18
CA MET A 12 7.66 24.36 -4.35
C MET A 12 7.96 25.64 -3.56
N GLU A 13 6.95 26.43 -3.23
CA GLU A 13 7.07 27.63 -2.39
C GLU A 13 7.16 27.30 -0.88
N GLN A 14 6.77 26.05 -0.50
CA GLN A 14 6.75 25.64 0.90
C GLN A 14 8.10 25.05 1.33
N PRO A 15 8.80 25.63 2.32
CA PRO A 15 10.01 25.03 2.87
C PRO A 15 9.68 23.69 3.54
N ARG A 16 10.44 22.64 3.27
CA ARG A 16 10.31 21.30 3.83
C ARG A 16 9.12 20.46 3.31
N LEU A 17 8.41 20.91 2.31
CA LEU A 17 7.38 20.12 1.65
C LEU A 17 7.94 19.57 0.32
N HIS A 18 7.89 18.27 0.15
CA HIS A 18 8.22 17.61 -1.10
C HIS A 18 7.00 16.84 -1.60
N TYR A 19 6.90 16.71 -2.91
CA TYR A 19 5.80 15.98 -3.52
C TYR A 19 6.29 14.88 -4.45
N ILE A 20 5.47 13.84 -4.59
CA ILE A 20 5.62 12.79 -5.58
C ILE A 20 4.23 12.34 -6.03
N PHE A 21 3.95 12.44 -7.32
CA PHE A 21 2.64 12.11 -7.89
C PHE A 21 2.76 11.12 -9.04
N GLY A 22 1.81 10.17 -9.11
CA GLY A 22 1.57 9.43 -10.34
C GLY A 22 1.03 10.36 -11.42
N TYR A 23 1.64 10.31 -12.60
CA TYR A 23 1.26 11.17 -13.72
C TYR A 23 0.76 10.32 -14.89
N LYS A 24 -0.28 10.82 -15.56
CA LYS A 24 -0.88 10.10 -16.69
C LYS A 24 0.10 10.05 -17.86
N ALA A 25 0.17 8.90 -18.52
CA ALA A 25 0.99 8.69 -19.71
C ALA A 25 0.38 9.41 -20.94
N TYR A 26 0.53 10.73 -21.00
CA TYR A 26 0.10 11.52 -22.15
C TYR A 26 0.94 11.20 -23.39
N LYS A 27 0.37 11.39 -24.58
CA LYS A 27 1.06 11.12 -25.87
C LYS A 27 2.39 11.87 -26.00
N SER A 28 2.49 13.10 -25.47
CA SER A 28 3.73 13.88 -25.44
C SER A 28 4.84 13.18 -24.64
N LEU A 29 4.52 12.67 -23.46
CA LEU A 29 5.48 11.92 -22.64
C LEU A 29 5.87 10.59 -23.25
N GLN A 30 4.90 9.88 -23.83
CA GLN A 30 5.17 8.61 -24.52
C GLN A 30 6.15 8.79 -25.69
N ARG A 31 6.02 9.87 -26.45
CA ARG A 31 6.96 10.19 -27.55
C ARG A 31 8.39 10.43 -27.04
N LEU A 32 8.54 11.10 -25.89
CA LEU A 32 9.86 11.38 -25.32
C LEU A 32 10.60 10.12 -24.86
N VAL A 33 9.87 9.08 -24.47
CA VAL A 33 10.46 7.84 -23.94
C VAL A 33 10.40 6.69 -24.95
N GLU A 34 9.93 6.95 -26.17
CA GLU A 34 9.68 5.89 -27.16
C GLU A 34 10.96 5.14 -27.52
N GLN A 35 12.11 5.80 -27.60
CA GLN A 35 13.39 5.16 -27.87
C GLN A 35 13.74 4.16 -26.76
N TRP A 36 13.70 4.57 -25.48
CA TRP A 36 13.96 3.67 -24.35
C TRP A 36 12.99 2.49 -24.29
N LYS A 37 11.74 2.75 -24.68
CA LYS A 37 10.73 1.70 -24.74
C LYS A 37 11.04 0.67 -25.82
N GLN A 38 11.49 1.10 -27.00
CA GLN A 38 11.89 0.20 -28.10
C GLN A 38 13.11 -0.63 -27.71
N ASP A 39 14.13 -0.02 -27.08
CA ASP A 39 15.31 -0.73 -26.59
C ASP A 39 14.93 -1.84 -25.57
N VAL A 40 13.97 -1.58 -24.67
CA VAL A 40 13.47 -2.58 -23.72
C VAL A 40 12.71 -3.70 -24.45
N ILE A 41 11.92 -3.38 -25.47
CA ILE A 41 11.18 -4.37 -26.27
C ILE A 41 12.14 -5.28 -27.05
N GLU A 42 13.18 -4.73 -27.64
CA GLU A 42 14.19 -5.49 -28.39
C GLU A 42 14.93 -6.47 -27.49
N ARG A 43 15.42 -6.00 -26.33
CA ARG A 43 16.10 -6.86 -25.37
C ARG A 43 15.19 -7.93 -24.77
N TYR A 44 13.92 -7.65 -24.58
CA TYR A 44 12.97 -8.66 -24.14
C TYR A 44 12.79 -9.78 -25.18
N LYS A 45 12.81 -9.45 -26.48
CA LYS A 45 12.73 -10.46 -27.55
C LYS A 45 13.94 -11.41 -27.56
N GLU A 46 15.12 -10.91 -27.11
CA GLU A 46 16.34 -11.70 -27.05
C GLU A 46 16.39 -12.60 -25.80
N THR A 47 15.94 -12.07 -24.64
CA THR A 47 16.09 -12.75 -23.35
C THR A 47 14.86 -13.53 -22.91
N LEU A 48 13.66 -13.10 -23.34
CA LEU A 48 12.33 -13.55 -22.86
C LEU A 48 12.14 -13.41 -21.34
N GLU A 49 13.03 -12.64 -20.67
CA GLU A 49 12.94 -12.36 -19.25
C GLU A 49 12.32 -11.00 -19.00
N GLY A 50 11.53 -10.87 -17.95
CA GLY A 50 10.88 -9.60 -17.59
C GLY A 50 11.91 -8.49 -17.30
N ILE A 51 11.84 -7.39 -18.06
CA ILE A 51 12.78 -6.25 -17.95
C ILE A 51 12.08 -5.09 -17.28
N LYS A 52 12.80 -4.41 -16.36
CA LYS A 52 12.35 -3.18 -15.70
C LYS A 52 13.44 -2.12 -15.78
N GLU A 53 13.11 -0.97 -16.34
CA GLU A 53 14.00 0.17 -16.41
C GLU A 53 13.40 1.44 -15.85
N TYR A 54 14.28 2.33 -15.41
CA TYR A 54 13.91 3.59 -14.79
C TYR A 54 14.78 4.71 -15.37
N HIS A 55 14.15 5.70 -15.97
CA HIS A 55 14.82 6.89 -16.46
C HIS A 55 14.22 8.13 -15.81
N SER A 56 15.00 9.19 -15.72
CA SER A 56 14.55 10.49 -15.22
C SER A 56 14.95 11.60 -16.15
N PHE A 57 14.06 12.58 -16.31
CA PHE A 57 14.24 13.74 -17.14
C PHE A 57 13.40 14.91 -16.61
N GLU A 58 13.74 16.12 -17.00
CA GLU A 58 12.91 17.27 -16.70
C GLU A 58 11.79 17.40 -17.74
N TYR A 59 10.57 17.57 -17.28
CA TYR A 59 9.42 17.78 -18.15
C TYR A 59 8.53 18.88 -17.60
N ALA A 60 8.07 19.73 -18.49
CA ALA A 60 7.00 20.68 -18.21
C ALA A 60 6.01 20.72 -19.39
N SER A 61 4.73 20.75 -19.09
CA SER A 61 3.72 21.12 -20.08
C SER A 61 3.79 22.63 -20.35
N SER A 62 3.30 23.06 -21.51
CA SER A 62 3.30 24.49 -21.90
C SER A 62 2.59 25.42 -20.91
N SER A 63 1.66 24.87 -20.10
CA SER A 63 0.94 25.60 -19.06
C SER A 63 1.64 25.65 -17.69
N TRP A 64 2.78 24.94 -17.51
CA TRP A 64 3.46 24.87 -16.22
C TRP A 64 4.57 25.92 -16.12
N LYS A 65 4.63 26.60 -14.98
CA LYS A 65 5.73 27.50 -14.66
C LYS A 65 6.94 26.77 -14.07
N CYS A 66 6.73 25.56 -13.53
CA CYS A 66 7.77 24.72 -12.95
C CYS A 66 8.18 23.59 -13.89
N ARG A 67 9.43 23.10 -13.74
CA ARG A 67 9.96 21.93 -14.44
C ARG A 67 10.31 20.84 -13.42
N PRO A 68 9.35 20.04 -13.00
CA PRO A 68 9.61 18.94 -12.06
C PRO A 68 10.44 17.83 -12.72
N TRP A 69 11.13 17.05 -11.88
CA TRP A 69 11.68 15.79 -12.29
C TRP A 69 10.54 14.83 -12.65
N THR A 70 10.64 14.27 -13.82
CA THR A 70 9.74 13.21 -14.27
C THR A 70 10.52 11.91 -14.31
N VAL A 71 10.01 10.89 -13.64
CA VAL A 71 10.56 9.54 -13.69
C VAL A 71 9.63 8.66 -14.47
N VAL A 72 10.17 7.88 -15.39
CA VAL A 72 9.45 6.84 -16.11
C VAL A 72 9.94 5.47 -15.66
N LYS A 73 9.01 4.58 -15.35
CA LYS A 73 9.23 3.15 -15.26
C LYS A 73 8.76 2.51 -16.56
N ILE A 74 9.64 1.79 -17.24
CA ILE A 74 9.35 0.97 -18.41
C ILE A 74 9.47 -0.48 -17.97
N GLU A 75 8.43 -1.26 -18.15
CA GLU A 75 8.38 -2.67 -17.77
C GLU A 75 7.83 -3.49 -18.93
N HIS A 76 8.58 -4.49 -19.34
CA HIS A 76 8.12 -5.47 -20.34
C HIS A 76 8.04 -6.85 -19.69
N THR A 77 6.89 -7.48 -19.85
CA THR A 77 6.59 -8.84 -19.37
C THR A 77 5.83 -9.58 -20.47
N GLU A 78 5.43 -10.82 -20.21
CA GLU A 78 4.55 -11.59 -21.11
C GLU A 78 3.26 -10.86 -21.46
N GLN A 79 2.80 -9.93 -20.60
CA GLN A 79 1.61 -9.10 -20.82
C GLN A 79 1.86 -7.87 -21.71
N GLY A 80 3.10 -7.70 -22.21
CA GLY A 80 3.52 -6.58 -23.05
C GLY A 80 4.27 -5.48 -22.32
N CYS A 81 4.57 -4.40 -23.04
CA CYS A 81 5.34 -3.27 -22.54
C CYS A 81 4.42 -2.20 -21.91
N GLN A 82 4.69 -1.85 -20.68
CA GLN A 82 3.97 -0.81 -19.92
C GLN A 82 4.91 0.32 -19.51
N THR A 83 4.41 1.55 -19.60
CA THR A 83 5.11 2.75 -19.13
C THR A 83 4.30 3.44 -18.04
N ARG A 84 4.94 3.81 -16.95
CA ARG A 84 4.32 4.56 -15.84
C ARG A 84 5.17 5.76 -15.50
N PHE A 85 4.54 6.90 -15.30
CA PHE A 85 5.21 8.16 -15.02
C PHE A 85 4.88 8.64 -13.62
N ILE A 86 5.87 9.23 -12.97
CA ILE A 86 5.71 10.02 -11.75
C ILE A 86 6.41 11.35 -11.92
N VAL A 87 5.93 12.36 -11.22
CA VAL A 87 6.54 13.69 -11.16
C VAL A 87 6.86 14.04 -9.71
N THR A 88 8.01 14.70 -9.48
CA THR A 88 8.49 15.04 -8.15
C THR A 88 9.42 16.26 -8.20
N ASP A 89 9.53 16.96 -7.09
CA ASP A 89 10.54 17.99 -6.84
C ASP A 89 11.80 17.44 -6.15
N MET A 90 11.79 16.19 -5.69
CA MET A 90 12.89 15.58 -4.97
C MET A 90 14.10 15.39 -5.87
N LYS A 91 15.26 15.90 -5.43
CA LYS A 91 16.56 15.76 -6.09
C LYS A 91 17.49 14.85 -5.30
N GLY A 92 18.59 14.40 -5.93
CA GLY A 92 19.64 13.63 -5.25
C GLY A 92 19.37 12.14 -5.06
N LYS A 93 18.27 11.61 -5.62
CA LYS A 93 17.95 10.19 -5.63
C LYS A 93 17.92 9.66 -7.07
N THR A 94 18.21 8.35 -7.23
CA THR A 94 18.08 7.70 -8.53
C THR A 94 16.60 7.52 -8.92
N ALA A 95 16.32 7.45 -10.23
CA ALA A 95 14.97 7.21 -10.76
C ALA A 95 14.31 5.97 -10.12
N ARG A 96 15.08 4.90 -9.94
CA ARG A 96 14.62 3.68 -9.29
C ARG A 96 14.26 3.90 -7.82
N GLN A 97 15.07 4.64 -7.06
CA GLN A 97 14.80 4.93 -5.65
C GLN A 97 13.54 5.78 -5.49
N LEU A 98 13.38 6.83 -6.31
CA LEU A 98 12.19 7.67 -6.32
C LEU A 98 10.92 6.85 -6.61
N TYR A 99 11.01 5.92 -7.57
CA TYR A 99 9.86 5.11 -7.94
C TYR A 99 9.57 4.00 -6.92
N GLU A 100 10.56 3.14 -6.63
CA GLU A 100 10.34 1.93 -5.81
C GLU A 100 10.25 2.24 -4.31
N LYS A 101 11.09 3.17 -3.81
CA LYS A 101 11.16 3.43 -2.37
C LYS A 101 10.24 4.55 -1.90
N ASP A 102 10.07 5.61 -2.70
CA ASP A 102 9.28 6.76 -2.27
C ASP A 102 7.84 6.70 -2.83
N TYR A 103 7.67 6.52 -4.14
CA TYR A 103 6.33 6.48 -4.74
C TYR A 103 5.55 5.22 -4.37
N CYS A 104 6.18 4.06 -4.37
CA CYS A 104 5.49 2.79 -4.06
C CYS A 104 5.04 2.68 -2.60
N LYS A 105 5.56 3.49 -1.67
CA LYS A 105 5.01 3.59 -0.30
C LYS A 105 3.54 4.02 -0.24
N ARG A 106 3.06 4.69 -1.27
CA ARG A 106 1.64 4.99 -1.41
C ARG A 106 0.79 3.71 -1.45
N ALA A 107 1.30 2.64 -2.05
CA ALA A 107 0.60 1.36 -2.11
C ALA A 107 0.36 0.76 -0.71
N ASP A 108 1.25 1.00 0.25
CA ASP A 108 1.09 0.55 1.63
C ASP A 108 -0.11 1.23 2.29
N CYS A 109 -0.29 2.52 2.06
CA CYS A 109 -1.45 3.25 2.56
C CYS A 109 -2.76 2.75 1.92
N GLU A 110 -2.75 2.53 0.60
CA GLU A 110 -3.91 1.98 -0.12
C GLU A 110 -4.24 0.55 0.35
N LEU A 111 -3.22 -0.25 0.68
CA LEU A 111 -3.41 -1.57 1.28
C LEU A 111 -4.05 -1.49 2.65
N CYS A 112 -3.58 -0.59 3.53
CA CYS A 112 -4.19 -0.36 4.85
C CYS A 112 -5.67 0.06 4.73
N ILE A 113 -5.99 0.98 3.82
CA ILE A 113 -7.37 1.41 3.57
C ILE A 113 -8.22 0.23 3.09
N ARG A 114 -7.71 -0.59 2.19
CA ARG A 114 -8.39 -1.79 1.72
C ARG A 114 -8.62 -2.80 2.86
N GLU A 115 -7.61 -3.06 3.69
CA GLU A 115 -7.76 -3.95 4.84
C GLU A 115 -8.79 -3.44 5.86
N MET A 116 -8.88 -2.14 6.09
CA MET A 116 -9.92 -1.54 6.92
C MET A 116 -11.32 -1.75 6.32
N LYS A 117 -11.46 -1.61 5.00
CA LYS A 117 -12.74 -1.84 4.31
C LYS A 117 -13.13 -3.32 4.34
N ASP A 118 -12.25 -4.19 3.87
CA ASP A 118 -12.53 -5.61 3.69
C ASP A 118 -12.54 -6.36 5.03
N GLY A 119 -11.55 -6.10 5.87
CA GLY A 119 -11.35 -6.78 7.15
C GLY A 119 -12.27 -6.29 8.27
N LEU A 120 -12.52 -5.00 8.35
CA LEU A 120 -13.29 -4.37 9.43
C LEU A 120 -14.61 -3.74 8.98
N ARG A 121 -14.86 -3.70 7.66
CA ARG A 121 -16.05 -3.06 7.07
C ARG A 121 -16.19 -1.58 7.45
N ALA A 122 -15.07 -0.86 7.46
CA ALA A 122 -15.01 0.54 7.83
C ALA A 122 -15.73 1.49 6.86
N ASP A 123 -16.05 1.02 5.66
CA ASP A 123 -16.82 1.71 4.62
C ASP A 123 -18.34 1.70 4.87
N ARG A 124 -18.84 0.91 5.83
CA ARG A 124 -20.27 0.85 6.16
C ARG A 124 -20.70 2.05 7.02
N MET A 125 -21.10 3.11 6.35
CA MET A 125 -21.60 4.34 6.95
C MET A 125 -23.13 4.25 7.13
N SER A 126 -23.58 3.60 8.23
CA SER A 126 -25.01 3.34 8.48
C SER A 126 -25.71 4.39 9.34
N CYS A 127 -25.01 5.45 9.79
CA CYS A 127 -25.60 6.50 10.58
C CYS A 127 -26.07 7.67 9.71
N GLY A 128 -27.19 8.29 10.05
CA GLY A 128 -27.72 9.44 9.32
C GLY A 128 -26.91 10.75 9.52
N LYS A 129 -26.07 10.83 10.57
CA LYS A 129 -25.27 12.03 10.87
C LYS A 129 -23.81 11.81 10.47
N PHE A 130 -23.18 12.81 9.83
CA PHE A 130 -21.77 12.78 9.45
C PHE A 130 -20.84 12.53 10.64
N SER A 131 -21.02 13.26 11.75
CA SER A 131 -20.20 13.13 12.96
C SER A 131 -20.24 11.73 13.58
N ALA A 132 -21.41 11.07 13.54
CA ALA A 132 -21.55 9.69 14.02
C ALA A 132 -20.79 8.70 13.13
N ASN A 133 -20.83 8.88 11.80
CA ASN A 133 -20.05 8.07 10.86
C ASN A 133 -18.55 8.33 11.01
N GLN A 134 -18.13 9.57 11.22
CA GLN A 134 -16.74 9.93 11.50
C GLN A 134 -16.24 9.26 12.77
N PHE A 135 -17.01 9.30 13.85
CA PHE A 135 -16.65 8.61 15.09
C PHE A 135 -16.54 7.08 14.88
N ARG A 136 -17.46 6.48 14.13
CA ARG A 136 -17.34 5.06 13.75
C ARG A 136 -16.04 4.76 13.00
N LEU A 137 -15.67 5.61 12.05
CA LEU A 137 -14.42 5.44 11.31
C LEU A 137 -13.20 5.46 12.25
N PHE A 138 -13.17 6.35 13.24
CA PHE A 138 -12.12 6.36 14.26
C PHE A 138 -12.08 5.08 15.09
N LEU A 139 -13.24 4.52 15.45
CA LEU A 139 -13.28 3.22 16.17
C LEU A 139 -12.75 2.08 15.29
N HIS A 140 -13.07 2.06 14.00
CA HIS A 140 -12.51 1.08 13.06
C HIS A 140 -11.00 1.25 12.91
N ALA A 141 -10.50 2.48 12.83
CA ALA A 141 -9.07 2.76 12.77
C ALA A 141 -8.34 2.30 14.05
N ALA A 142 -8.90 2.57 15.23
CA ALA A 142 -8.36 2.10 16.49
C ALA A 142 -8.32 0.57 16.56
N ALA A 143 -9.42 -0.10 16.18
CA ALA A 143 -9.47 -1.56 16.11
C ALA A 143 -8.43 -2.12 15.14
N TYR A 144 -8.24 -1.49 13.99
CA TYR A 144 -7.22 -1.88 13.01
C TYR A 144 -5.81 -1.81 13.60
N VAL A 145 -5.47 -0.72 14.28
CA VAL A 145 -4.16 -0.54 14.93
C VAL A 145 -3.93 -1.60 16.01
N ILE A 146 -4.94 -1.88 16.84
CA ILE A 146 -4.84 -2.92 17.89
C ILE A 146 -4.61 -4.31 17.26
N LEU A 147 -5.32 -4.64 16.18
CA LEU A 147 -5.16 -5.91 15.48
C LEU A 147 -3.79 -6.04 14.81
N LEU A 148 -3.27 -4.96 14.21
CA LEU A 148 -1.92 -4.93 13.66
C LEU A 148 -0.86 -5.11 14.74
N ASP A 149 -0.98 -4.41 15.86
CA ASP A 149 -0.06 -4.50 16.99
C ASP A 149 -0.06 -5.93 17.58
N ALA A 150 -1.22 -6.50 17.82
CA ALA A 150 -1.37 -7.87 18.26
C ALA A 150 -0.73 -8.88 17.30
N LYS A 151 -0.98 -8.72 15.99
CA LYS A 151 -0.40 -9.54 14.94
C LYS A 151 1.13 -9.46 14.93
N GLN A 152 1.69 -8.25 15.05
CA GLN A 152 3.13 -8.03 15.06
C GLN A 152 3.80 -8.50 16.35
N LYS A 153 3.18 -8.32 17.51
CA LYS A 153 3.77 -8.71 18.79
C LYS A 153 3.70 -10.22 19.02
N PHE A 154 2.52 -10.80 18.88
CA PHE A 154 2.29 -12.18 19.30
C PHE A 154 2.52 -13.22 18.18
N PHE A 155 2.38 -12.81 16.91
CA PHE A 155 2.45 -13.73 15.77
C PHE A 155 3.64 -13.50 14.84
N ARG A 156 4.58 -12.60 15.20
CA ARG A 156 5.74 -12.22 14.37
C ARG A 156 6.55 -13.41 13.81
N LYS A 157 6.68 -14.48 14.59
CA LYS A 157 7.45 -15.68 14.22
C LYS A 157 6.56 -16.80 13.63
N THR A 158 5.37 -16.46 13.18
CA THR A 158 4.44 -17.41 12.58
C THR A 158 3.98 -16.90 11.21
N GLU A 159 3.40 -17.78 10.39
CA GLU A 159 2.79 -17.41 9.11
C GLU A 159 1.67 -16.36 9.27
N MET A 160 1.09 -16.27 10.47
CA MET A 160 0.03 -15.30 10.77
C MET A 160 0.51 -13.84 10.71
N ALA A 161 1.83 -13.60 10.77
CA ALA A 161 2.40 -12.26 10.60
C ALA A 161 2.17 -11.68 9.20
N SER A 162 2.06 -12.52 8.17
CA SER A 162 1.90 -12.10 6.77
C SER A 162 0.46 -12.12 6.26
N VAL A 163 -0.49 -12.74 6.98
CA VAL A 163 -1.88 -12.80 6.53
C VAL A 163 -2.58 -11.43 6.62
N THR A 164 -3.65 -11.24 5.85
CA THR A 164 -4.49 -10.04 5.92
C THR A 164 -5.22 -9.94 7.26
N ILE A 165 -5.66 -8.74 7.64
CA ILE A 165 -6.46 -8.54 8.87
C ILE A 165 -7.79 -9.32 8.80
N LEU A 166 -8.38 -9.46 7.62
CA LEU A 166 -9.57 -10.31 7.46
C LEU A 166 -9.27 -11.75 7.83
N THR A 167 -8.20 -12.33 7.27
CA THR A 167 -7.79 -13.72 7.54
C THR A 167 -7.43 -13.91 9.02
N PHE A 168 -6.67 -12.96 9.58
CA PHE A 168 -6.30 -12.96 11.00
C PHE A 168 -7.54 -13.00 11.90
N ARG A 169 -8.51 -12.14 11.61
CA ARG A 169 -9.77 -12.06 12.36
C ARG A 169 -10.59 -13.34 12.24
N LEU A 170 -10.74 -13.89 11.03
CA LEU A 170 -11.50 -15.13 10.81
C LEU A 170 -10.85 -16.34 11.49
N MET A 171 -9.54 -16.43 11.47
CA MET A 171 -8.81 -17.58 11.99
C MET A 171 -8.60 -17.58 13.50
N LEU A 172 -8.52 -16.40 14.12
CA LEU A 172 -8.13 -16.29 15.52
C LEU A 172 -9.20 -15.64 16.41
N ILE A 173 -9.93 -14.65 15.93
CA ILE A 173 -10.88 -13.88 16.75
C ILE A 173 -12.28 -14.48 16.66
N LEU A 174 -12.71 -14.87 15.46
CA LEU A 174 -14.04 -15.45 15.24
C LEU A 174 -14.07 -16.97 15.47
N MET A 175 -13.13 -17.48 16.23
CA MET A 175 -13.05 -18.88 16.59
C MET A 175 -14.12 -19.24 17.63
N PRO A 176 -14.87 -20.33 17.46
CA PRO A 176 -15.83 -20.77 18.48
C PRO A 176 -15.09 -21.21 19.75
N VAL A 177 -15.51 -20.67 20.88
CA VAL A 177 -14.91 -20.93 22.21
C VAL A 177 -16.04 -21.20 23.20
N LYS A 178 -15.91 -22.28 23.97
CA LYS A 178 -16.78 -22.52 25.13
C LYS A 178 -16.24 -21.76 26.33
N ILE A 179 -17.04 -20.88 26.87
CA ILE A 179 -16.70 -20.09 28.07
C ILE A 179 -17.35 -20.71 29.27
N THR A 180 -16.57 -21.05 30.29
CA THR A 180 -17.07 -21.53 31.58
C THR A 180 -16.61 -20.59 32.67
N GLU A 181 -17.52 -19.88 33.28
CA GLU A 181 -17.26 -19.01 34.40
C GLU A 181 -17.18 -19.83 35.70
N MET A 182 -16.11 -19.66 36.43
CA MET A 182 -15.88 -20.31 37.73
C MET A 182 -15.68 -19.20 38.77
N LYS A 183 -15.83 -19.53 40.08
CA LYS A 183 -15.72 -18.55 41.19
C LYS A 183 -14.44 -17.71 41.15
N THR A 184 -13.33 -18.26 40.69
CA THR A 184 -12.01 -17.61 40.73
C THR A 184 -11.35 -17.42 39.37
N LYS A 185 -11.92 -17.97 38.30
CA LYS A 185 -11.33 -17.93 36.95
C LYS A 185 -12.37 -18.13 35.86
N ILE A 186 -12.06 -17.61 34.68
CA ILE A 186 -12.79 -17.88 33.45
C ILE A 186 -12.02 -18.93 32.65
N LYS A 187 -12.65 -20.05 32.34
CA LYS A 187 -12.07 -21.13 31.53
C LYS A 187 -12.52 -20.96 30.09
N LEU A 188 -11.55 -20.85 29.18
CA LEU A 188 -11.78 -20.80 27.72
C LEU A 188 -11.39 -22.14 27.12
N GLU A 189 -12.33 -22.85 26.52
CA GLU A 189 -12.10 -24.14 25.89
C GLU A 189 -12.23 -23.98 24.37
N TYR A 190 -11.14 -24.17 23.67
CA TYR A 190 -11.07 -24.18 22.20
C TYR A 190 -11.36 -25.59 21.66
N GLN A 191 -11.93 -25.66 20.48
CA GLN A 191 -12.18 -26.91 19.79
C GLN A 191 -10.88 -27.71 19.62
N ARG A 192 -10.87 -29.00 19.97
CA ARG A 192 -9.65 -29.84 19.99
C ARG A 192 -8.99 -29.96 18.63
N ASP A 193 -9.78 -30.04 17.55
CA ASP A 193 -9.33 -30.25 16.19
C ASP A 193 -9.11 -28.94 15.41
N ASN A 194 -9.08 -27.80 16.10
CA ASN A 194 -8.82 -26.52 15.45
C ASN A 194 -7.38 -26.45 14.95
N PRO A 195 -7.13 -26.27 13.63
CA PRO A 195 -5.80 -26.21 13.04
C PRO A 195 -4.96 -25.03 13.55
N MET A 196 -5.62 -23.98 14.09
CA MET A 196 -4.95 -22.82 14.66
C MET A 196 -4.48 -23.04 16.11
N ARG A 197 -4.86 -24.14 16.77
CA ARG A 197 -4.51 -24.42 18.18
C ARG A 197 -3.01 -24.32 18.44
N TYR A 198 -2.18 -24.86 17.56
CA TYR A 198 -0.73 -24.80 17.71
C TYR A 198 -0.20 -23.37 17.60
N LYS A 199 -0.67 -22.60 16.61
CA LYS A 199 -0.27 -21.22 16.38
C LYS A 199 -0.68 -20.33 17.57
N PHE A 200 -1.88 -20.54 18.11
CA PHE A 200 -2.37 -19.85 19.28
C PHE A 200 -1.56 -20.16 20.54
N ARG A 201 -1.25 -21.44 20.81
CA ARG A 201 -0.38 -21.83 21.93
C ARG A 201 1.01 -21.20 21.82
N ARG A 202 1.57 -21.16 20.62
CA ARG A 202 2.87 -20.51 20.37
C ARG A 202 2.81 -19.00 20.62
N ALA A 203 1.74 -18.34 20.22
CA ALA A 203 1.56 -16.92 20.50
C ALA A 203 1.43 -16.63 21.99
N MET A 204 0.66 -17.46 22.73
CA MET A 204 0.51 -17.34 24.19
C MET A 204 1.82 -17.59 24.96
N ALA A 205 2.74 -18.35 24.43
CA ALA A 205 4.06 -18.57 25.04
C ALA A 205 4.99 -17.32 24.95
N PHE A 206 4.61 -16.31 24.17
CA PHE A 206 5.34 -15.03 24.05
C PHE A 206 4.67 -13.90 24.86
N MET A 207 3.58 -14.18 25.55
CA MET A 207 2.94 -13.29 26.53
C MET A 207 3.52 -13.48 27.92
#